data_fa82d732602332836d654143d9162e57
#
_entry.id   fa82d732602332836d654143d9162e57
#
_cell.length_a   1.000
_cell.length_b   1.000
_cell.length_c   1.000
_cell.angle_alpha   90.00
_cell.angle_beta   90.00
_cell.angle_gamma   90.00
#
_symmetry.space_group_name_H-M   'P 1'
#
loop_
_entity.id
_entity.type
_entity.pdbx_description
1 polymer ?
#
loop_
_entity_poly.entity_id
_entity_poly.type
_entity_poly.pdbx_seq_one_letter_code
_entity_poly.pdbx_strand_id
1 'polypeptide(L)'
;LALGAGAAQLGTAYLTTNESGADDKIKNEIIESSETDTILTNVFSGKLARGIMNEFVHNMNLYSKQVPPYPLQNQLTTQIRKSALEKGYTEWTHIWSGQSTRLADTVDAAQLTKNIINDAVKIINNK
;
A
#
# COMPACT_ATOMS: atom_id res chain seq x y z
N LEU A 1 17.98 10.13 -0.25
CA LEU A 1 19.24 10.61 0.30
C LEU A 1 19.99 11.45 -0.72
N ALA A 2 20.29 10.96 -1.91
CA ALA A 2 21.03 11.70 -2.95
C ALA A 2 20.35 13.01 -3.37
N LEU A 3 19.05 13.14 -3.19
CA LEU A 3 18.24 14.35 -3.46
C LEU A 3 18.07 15.25 -2.22
N GLY A 4 18.81 15.00 -1.13
CA GLY A 4 18.80 15.82 0.07
C GLY A 4 17.86 15.34 1.19
N ALA A 5 17.20 14.20 1.04
CA ALA A 5 16.40 13.62 2.12
C ALA A 5 17.31 13.13 3.27
N GLY A 6 16.94 13.41 4.52
CA GLY A 6 17.67 12.93 5.70
C GLY A 6 17.49 11.43 5.97
N ALA A 7 16.36 10.86 5.54
CA ALA A 7 16.05 9.44 5.64
C ALA A 7 15.02 9.02 4.58
N ALA A 8 14.87 7.73 4.34
CA ALA A 8 13.85 7.16 3.50
C ALA A 8 13.06 6.11 4.30
N GLN A 9 11.71 6.19 4.26
CA GLN A 9 10.82 5.21 4.88
C GLN A 9 10.20 4.34 3.79
N LEU A 10 10.40 3.02 3.89
CA LEU A 10 9.86 2.06 2.94
C LEU A 10 8.81 1.19 3.65
N GLY A 11 7.59 1.16 3.10
CA GLY A 11 6.50 0.32 3.58
C GLY A 11 6.07 -0.68 2.50
N THR A 12 5.55 -0.17 1.39
CA THR A 12 4.98 -0.97 0.30
C THR A 12 5.94 -2.03 -0.23
N ALA A 13 7.21 -1.69 -0.40
CA ALA A 13 8.22 -2.63 -0.89
C ALA A 13 8.42 -3.85 0.03
N TYR A 14 8.21 -3.70 1.33
CA TYR A 14 8.29 -4.83 2.28
C TYR A 14 6.98 -5.60 2.40
N LEU A 15 5.84 -5.04 1.97
CA LEU A 15 4.58 -5.78 1.98
C LEU A 15 4.58 -6.96 1.00
N THR A 16 5.32 -6.85 -0.09
CA THR A 16 5.39 -7.89 -1.14
C THR A 16 6.49 -8.92 -0.92
N THR A 17 7.32 -8.76 0.12
CA THR A 17 8.38 -9.74 0.43
C THR A 17 7.81 -11.08 0.85
N ASN A 18 8.63 -12.13 0.70
CA ASN A 18 8.25 -13.50 1.07
C ASN A 18 7.90 -13.64 2.55
N GLU A 19 8.60 -12.90 3.43
CA GLU A 19 8.40 -12.95 4.89
C GLU A 19 7.22 -12.08 5.37
N SER A 20 6.66 -11.26 4.50
CA SER A 20 5.49 -10.44 4.86
C SER A 20 4.27 -11.32 5.15
N GLY A 21 3.58 -11.02 6.25
CA GLY A 21 2.30 -11.65 6.59
C GLY A 21 1.09 -11.13 5.78
N ALA A 22 1.31 -10.31 4.74
CA ALA A 22 0.23 -9.88 3.86
C ALA A 22 -0.31 -11.07 3.05
N ASP A 23 -1.62 -11.07 2.80
CA ASP A 23 -2.26 -12.07 1.93
C ASP A 23 -1.68 -11.99 0.52
N ASP A 24 -1.48 -13.15 -0.13
CA ASP A 24 -0.86 -13.22 -1.46
C ASP A 24 -1.66 -12.46 -2.52
N LYS A 25 -2.99 -12.38 -2.39
CA LYS A 25 -3.83 -11.58 -3.28
C LYS A 25 -3.53 -10.08 -3.14
N ILE A 26 -3.30 -9.62 -1.90
CA ILE A 26 -2.90 -8.23 -1.63
C ILE A 26 -1.51 -7.94 -2.22
N LYS A 27 -0.56 -8.89 -2.09
CA LYS A 27 0.77 -8.76 -2.70
C LYS A 27 0.68 -8.65 -4.21
N ASN A 28 -0.13 -9.48 -4.85
CA ASN A 28 -0.32 -9.47 -6.30
C ASN A 28 -0.92 -8.15 -6.79
N GLU A 29 -1.97 -7.64 -6.13
CA GLU A 29 -2.55 -6.33 -6.45
C GLU A 29 -1.51 -5.20 -6.39
N ILE A 30 -0.61 -5.23 -5.39
CA ILE A 30 0.47 -4.25 -5.28
C ILE A 30 1.45 -4.38 -6.45
N ILE A 31 1.86 -5.59 -6.81
CA ILE A 31 2.83 -5.85 -7.89
C ILE A 31 2.27 -5.47 -9.25
N GLU A 32 0.99 -5.74 -9.50
CA GLU A 32 0.31 -5.44 -10.76
C GLU A 32 -0.07 -3.96 -10.90
N SER A 33 -0.03 -3.17 -9.81
CA SER A 33 -0.42 -1.76 -9.81
C SER A 33 0.70 -0.82 -10.25
N SER A 34 0.29 0.32 -10.77
CA SER A 34 1.15 1.44 -11.15
C SER A 34 1.01 2.63 -10.19
N GLU A 35 1.86 3.63 -10.35
CA GLU A 35 1.81 4.88 -9.58
C GLU A 35 0.50 5.65 -9.74
N THR A 36 -0.20 5.47 -10.86
CA THR A 36 -1.48 6.12 -11.19
C THR A 36 -2.69 5.43 -10.55
N ASP A 37 -2.53 4.18 -10.09
CA ASP A 37 -3.62 3.40 -9.51
C ASP A 37 -3.84 3.70 -8.02
N THR A 38 -3.05 4.59 -7.44
CA THR A 38 -3.17 4.93 -6.01
C THR A 38 -3.93 6.23 -5.79
N ILE A 39 -4.73 6.27 -4.74
CA ILE A 39 -5.53 7.42 -4.32
C ILE A 39 -5.42 7.68 -2.82
N LEU A 40 -5.53 8.95 -2.41
CA LEU A 40 -5.77 9.32 -1.01
C LEU A 40 -7.26 9.16 -0.70
N THR A 41 -7.58 8.36 0.31
CA THR A 41 -8.96 8.10 0.70
C THR A 41 -9.12 7.98 2.21
N ASN A 42 -10.30 8.30 2.73
CA ASN A 42 -10.69 8.11 4.12
C ASN A 42 -11.80 7.04 4.29
N VAL A 43 -12.29 6.48 3.19
CA VAL A 43 -13.51 5.65 3.20
C VAL A 43 -13.38 4.35 3.98
N PHE A 44 -12.18 3.82 4.15
CA PHE A 44 -11.96 2.61 4.95
C PHE A 44 -11.84 2.90 6.44
N SER A 45 -11.11 3.95 6.81
CA SER A 45 -10.71 4.15 8.21
C SER A 45 -11.26 5.41 8.87
N GLY A 46 -11.76 6.36 8.09
CA GLY A 46 -12.13 7.70 8.59
C GLY A 46 -10.93 8.65 8.72
N LYS A 47 -9.74 8.21 8.29
CA LYS A 47 -8.51 9.02 8.26
C LYS A 47 -7.85 8.87 6.90
N LEU A 48 -7.37 9.98 6.33
CA LEU A 48 -6.71 9.95 5.02
C LEU A 48 -5.50 9.01 5.03
N ALA A 49 -5.50 8.09 4.08
CA ALA A 49 -4.40 7.18 3.80
C ALA A 49 -4.34 6.93 2.30
N ARG A 50 -3.16 6.59 1.78
CA ARG A 50 -3.00 6.25 0.36
C ARG A 50 -3.10 4.74 0.19
N GLY A 51 -3.91 4.32 -0.78
CA GLY A 51 -4.06 2.92 -1.16
C GLY A 51 -4.38 2.79 -2.64
N ILE A 52 -4.46 1.56 -3.12
CA ILE A 52 -4.87 1.23 -4.50
C ILE A 52 -6.36 1.54 -4.64
N MET A 53 -6.72 2.19 -5.75
CA MET A 53 -8.09 2.44 -6.15
C MET A 53 -8.77 1.10 -6.45
N ASN A 54 -9.90 0.84 -5.81
CA ASN A 54 -10.71 -0.34 -6.05
C ASN A 54 -12.19 0.00 -6.06
N GLU A 55 -13.05 -0.98 -6.29
CA GLU A 55 -14.49 -0.78 -6.41
C GLU A 55 -15.11 -0.18 -5.14
N PHE A 56 -14.68 -0.62 -3.95
CA PHE A 56 -15.16 -0.06 -2.69
C PHE A 56 -14.82 1.44 -2.59
N VAL A 57 -13.58 1.81 -2.90
CA VAL A 57 -13.16 3.22 -2.89
C VAL A 57 -13.93 4.02 -3.92
N HIS A 58 -14.09 3.50 -5.13
CA HIS A 58 -14.83 4.15 -6.19
C HIS A 58 -16.27 4.48 -5.76
N ASN A 59 -16.99 3.51 -5.23
CA ASN A 59 -18.38 3.65 -4.81
C ASN A 59 -18.53 4.54 -3.56
N MET A 60 -17.63 4.42 -2.60
CA MET A 60 -17.72 5.16 -1.34
C MET A 60 -17.15 6.57 -1.40
N ASN A 61 -16.33 6.90 -2.39
CA ASN A 61 -15.69 8.21 -2.50
C ASN A 61 -16.70 9.36 -2.67
N LEU A 62 -17.86 9.07 -3.25
CA LEU A 62 -19.01 10.01 -3.34
C LEU A 62 -19.48 10.46 -1.95
N TYR A 63 -19.30 9.64 -0.94
CA TYR A 63 -19.72 9.86 0.44
C TYR A 63 -18.55 10.23 1.37
N SER A 64 -17.36 10.52 0.84
CA SER A 64 -16.14 10.76 1.62
C SER A 64 -16.27 11.86 2.67
N LYS A 65 -17.10 12.87 2.43
CA LYS A 65 -17.39 13.95 3.39
C LYS A 65 -18.33 13.54 4.52
N GLN A 66 -19.04 12.43 4.37
CA GLN A 66 -20.01 11.89 5.35
C GLN A 66 -19.42 10.71 6.15
N VAL A 67 -18.21 10.29 5.81
CA VAL A 67 -17.52 9.20 6.48
C VAL A 67 -17.24 9.57 7.94
N PRO A 68 -17.66 8.75 8.91
CA PRO A 68 -17.33 8.98 10.31
C PRO A 68 -15.81 9.04 10.55
N PRO A 69 -15.38 9.81 11.56
CA PRO A 69 -13.95 9.90 11.87
C PRO A 69 -13.38 8.57 12.39
N TYR A 70 -12.07 8.41 12.25
CA TYR A 70 -11.34 7.30 12.89
C TYR A 70 -11.54 7.36 14.44
N PRO A 71 -11.74 6.24 15.15
CA PRO A 71 -11.69 4.85 14.65
C PRO A 71 -13.05 4.28 14.20
N LEU A 72 -14.14 5.06 14.26
CA LEU A 72 -15.49 4.55 14.03
C LEU A 72 -15.64 3.97 12.62
N GLN A 73 -15.25 4.69 11.59
CA GLN A 73 -15.31 4.18 10.21
C GLN A 73 -14.49 2.90 10.04
N ASN A 74 -13.32 2.82 10.65
CA ASN A 74 -12.50 1.61 10.61
C ASN A 74 -13.23 0.40 11.19
N GLN A 75 -13.96 0.58 12.29
CA GLN A 75 -14.76 -0.48 12.91
C GLN A 75 -15.92 -0.91 12.00
N LEU A 76 -16.64 0.06 11.42
CA LEU A 76 -17.78 -0.21 10.52
C LEU A 76 -17.35 -1.02 9.27
N THR A 77 -16.19 -0.71 8.70
CA THR A 77 -15.70 -1.40 7.49
C THR A 77 -14.96 -2.70 7.77
N THR A 78 -14.60 -3.00 9.03
CA THR A 78 -13.77 -4.17 9.38
C THR A 78 -14.38 -5.47 8.91
N GLN A 79 -15.66 -5.70 9.16
CA GLN A 79 -16.34 -6.96 8.78
C GLN A 79 -16.43 -7.11 7.27
N ILE A 80 -16.70 -6.02 6.55
CA ILE A 80 -16.75 -6.03 5.07
C ILE A 80 -15.39 -6.45 4.51
N ARG A 81 -14.33 -5.78 4.94
CA ARG A 81 -12.95 -6.05 4.49
C ARG A 81 -12.50 -7.48 4.79
N LYS A 82 -12.80 -7.97 6.00
CA LYS A 82 -12.45 -9.33 6.41
C LYS A 82 -13.17 -10.36 5.56
N SER A 83 -14.50 -10.26 5.44
CA SER A 83 -15.30 -11.17 4.61
C SER A 83 -14.91 -11.14 3.14
N ALA A 84 -14.58 -9.96 2.62
CA ALA A 84 -14.12 -9.81 1.25
C ALA A 84 -12.81 -10.57 1.02
N LEU A 85 -11.83 -10.38 1.88
CA LEU A 85 -10.53 -11.04 1.76
C LEU A 85 -10.65 -12.56 1.90
N GLU A 86 -11.43 -13.06 2.86
CA GLU A 86 -11.71 -14.49 3.04
C GLU A 86 -12.31 -15.13 1.77
N LYS A 87 -13.14 -14.38 1.03
CA LYS A 87 -13.77 -14.82 -0.23
C LYS A 87 -12.91 -14.53 -1.46
N GLY A 88 -11.78 -13.84 -1.30
CA GLY A 88 -10.87 -13.48 -2.38
C GLY A 88 -11.26 -12.25 -3.20
N TYR A 89 -12.13 -11.41 -2.67
CA TYR A 89 -12.56 -10.16 -3.31
C TYR A 89 -11.67 -8.99 -2.86
N THR A 90 -10.59 -8.75 -3.56
CA THR A 90 -9.64 -7.65 -3.27
C THR A 90 -10.25 -6.27 -3.48
N GLU A 91 -11.23 -6.15 -4.36
CA GLU A 91 -11.95 -4.92 -4.66
C GLU A 91 -12.72 -4.33 -3.47
N TRP A 92 -12.98 -5.13 -2.42
CA TRP A 92 -13.75 -4.72 -1.23
C TRP A 92 -12.89 -4.66 0.04
N THR A 93 -11.58 -4.77 -0.07
CA THR A 93 -10.65 -4.60 1.05
C THR A 93 -9.68 -3.45 0.79
N HIS A 94 -9.05 -2.96 1.86
CA HIS A 94 -8.06 -1.90 1.72
C HIS A 94 -6.70 -2.50 1.32
N ILE A 95 -6.06 -1.85 0.37
CA ILE A 95 -4.71 -2.20 -0.08
C ILE A 95 -3.87 -0.93 0.05
N TRP A 96 -3.22 -0.77 1.21
CA TRP A 96 -2.39 0.40 1.45
C TRP A 96 -1.11 0.32 0.63
N SER A 97 -0.88 1.35 -0.18
CA SER A 97 0.30 1.44 -1.05
C SER A 97 0.71 2.89 -1.26
N GLY A 98 2.02 3.13 -1.32
CA GLY A 98 2.59 4.41 -1.73
C GLY A 98 2.56 4.59 -3.25
N GLN A 99 2.95 5.77 -3.71
CA GLN A 99 2.99 6.07 -5.15
C GLN A 99 4.10 5.33 -5.91
N SER A 100 5.05 4.73 -5.20
CA SER A 100 6.13 3.94 -5.82
C SER A 100 5.79 2.44 -5.89
N THR A 101 4.50 2.11 -5.95
CA THR A 101 4.00 0.73 -5.91
C THR A 101 4.63 -0.17 -6.97
N ARG A 102 4.80 0.30 -8.21
CA ARG A 102 5.42 -0.47 -9.30
C ARG A 102 6.91 -0.83 -9.10
N LEU A 103 7.56 -0.29 -8.05
CA LEU A 103 8.91 -0.69 -7.65
C LEU A 103 8.90 -1.86 -6.64
N ALA A 104 7.71 -2.31 -6.23
CA ALA A 104 7.57 -3.48 -5.39
C ALA A 104 7.82 -4.76 -6.20
N ASP A 105 8.46 -5.73 -5.57
CA ASP A 105 8.81 -7.01 -6.19
C ASP A 105 8.68 -8.14 -5.17
N THR A 106 8.55 -9.37 -5.64
CA THR A 106 8.51 -10.56 -4.79
C THR A 106 9.94 -11.07 -4.58
N VAL A 107 10.55 -10.61 -3.49
CA VAL A 107 11.91 -10.98 -3.09
C VAL A 107 11.96 -11.20 -1.57
N ASP A 108 13.03 -11.82 -1.08
CA ASP A 108 13.26 -11.90 0.36
C ASP A 108 13.58 -10.52 0.94
N ALA A 109 13.07 -10.21 2.13
CA ALA A 109 13.27 -8.91 2.78
C ALA A 109 14.76 -8.59 2.99
N ALA A 110 15.57 -9.60 3.28
CA ALA A 110 17.02 -9.44 3.40
C ALA A 110 17.67 -9.07 2.06
N GLN A 111 17.24 -9.69 0.96
CA GLN A 111 17.74 -9.37 -0.38
C GLN A 111 17.29 -7.98 -0.82
N LEU A 112 16.03 -7.61 -0.59
CA LEU A 112 15.50 -6.28 -0.84
C LEU A 112 16.34 -5.21 -0.13
N THR A 113 16.62 -5.39 1.16
CA THR A 113 17.42 -4.45 1.95
C THR A 113 18.83 -4.29 1.37
N LYS A 114 19.50 -5.39 1.01
CA LYS A 114 20.82 -5.36 0.38
C LYS A 114 20.81 -4.62 -0.96
N ASN A 115 19.82 -4.88 -1.80
CA ASN A 115 19.67 -4.23 -3.11
C ASN A 115 19.52 -2.72 -2.94
N ILE A 116 18.63 -2.26 -2.05
CA ILE A 116 18.39 -0.84 -1.78
C ILE A 116 19.67 -0.15 -1.30
N ILE A 117 20.41 -0.76 -0.38
CA ILE A 117 21.66 -0.19 0.15
C ILE A 117 22.71 -0.11 -0.97
N ASN A 118 22.91 -1.18 -1.73
CA ASN A 118 23.88 -1.22 -2.80
C ASN A 118 23.60 -0.18 -3.88
N ASP A 119 22.34 -0.01 -4.28
CA ASP A 119 21.95 0.97 -5.28
C ASP A 119 22.08 2.41 -4.76
N ALA A 120 21.73 2.64 -3.49
CA ALA A 120 21.96 3.93 -2.85
C ALA A 120 23.45 4.29 -2.83
N VAL A 121 24.34 3.36 -2.48
CA VAL A 121 25.80 3.56 -2.49
C VAL A 121 26.31 3.87 -3.90
N LYS A 122 25.87 3.12 -4.92
CA LYS A 122 26.24 3.40 -6.32
C LYS A 122 25.84 4.82 -6.74
N ILE A 123 24.62 5.24 -6.44
CA ILE A 123 24.10 6.57 -6.80
C ILE A 123 24.90 7.68 -6.09
N ILE A 124 25.24 7.49 -4.81
CA ILE A 124 25.99 8.48 -4.04
C ILE A 124 27.43 8.60 -4.53
N ASN A 125 28.09 7.48 -4.87
CA ASN A 125 29.49 7.46 -5.31
C ASN A 125 29.67 7.92 -6.76
N ASN A 126 28.61 7.93 -7.57
CA ASN A 126 28.64 8.41 -8.96
C ASN A 126 28.33 9.91 -9.10
N LYS A 127 28.28 10.64 -8.00
CA LYS A 127 28.17 12.11 -7.95
C LYS A 127 29.53 12.75 -7.68
#